data_2afd553a646ba68649cdca1780718661
#
_entry.id   2afd553a646ba68649cdca1780718661
#
_cell.length_a   1.000
_cell.length_b   1.000
_cell.length_c   1.000
_cell.angle_alpha   90.00
_cell.angle_beta   90.00
_cell.angle_gamma   90.00
#
_symmetry.space_group_name_H-M   'P 1'
#
loop_
_entity.id
_entity.type
_entity.pdbx_description
1 polymer ?
#
loop_
_entity_poly.entity_id
_entity_poly.type
_entity_poly.pdbx_seq_one_letter_code
_entity_poly.pdbx_strand_id
1 'polypeptide(L)'
;MASHINIAEAAELFVENGLWGYRTPEQVVVPPLYDCGFDFTEGLAAVRLGATWHYIDGAGRTRISCPGCEAVKPFRNGRAPVVRGGRRLEIDREGREFDI
;
A
#
# COMPACT_ATOMS: atom_id res chain seq x y z
N MET A 1 6.26 -16.71 -24.76
CA MET A 1 5.39 -15.94 -24.27
C MET A 1 5.60 -15.45 -22.91
N ALA A 2 5.50 -14.27 -22.76
CA ALA A 2 5.82 -13.68 -21.51
C ALA A 2 4.73 -13.99 -20.52
N SER A 3 5.08 -14.52 -19.39
CA SER A 3 4.13 -14.60 -18.32
C SER A 3 4.14 -13.25 -17.64
N HIS A 4 2.98 -12.79 -17.36
CA HIS A 4 2.85 -11.54 -16.66
C HIS A 4 2.96 -11.78 -15.18
N ILE A 5 4.20 -11.90 -14.71
CA ILE A 5 4.41 -11.97 -13.29
C ILE A 5 4.29 -10.55 -12.79
N ASN A 6 3.31 -10.32 -11.95
CA ASN A 6 3.16 -9.05 -11.32
C ASN A 6 4.27 -8.92 -10.28
N ILE A 7 5.28 -8.10 -10.56
CA ILE A 7 6.41 -7.93 -9.65
C ILE A 7 5.95 -7.49 -8.27
N ALA A 8 4.90 -6.67 -8.21
CA ALA A 8 4.37 -6.22 -6.95
C ALA A 8 3.91 -7.39 -6.08
N GLU A 9 3.28 -8.40 -6.71
CA GLU A 9 2.80 -9.55 -5.96
C GLU A 9 3.94 -10.43 -5.46
N ALA A 10 5.08 -10.39 -6.14
CA ALA A 10 6.26 -11.18 -5.75
C ALA A 10 7.15 -10.44 -4.78
N ALA A 11 6.92 -9.14 -4.56
CA ALA A 11 7.77 -8.34 -3.71
C ALA A 11 7.41 -8.57 -2.25
N GLU A 12 8.43 -8.60 -1.40
CA GLU A 12 8.27 -8.78 0.02
C GLU A 12 8.73 -7.54 0.75
N LEU A 13 8.08 -7.26 1.86
CA LEU A 13 8.49 -6.18 2.74
C LEU A 13 9.88 -6.44 3.29
N PHE A 14 10.67 -5.40 3.41
CA PHE A 14 11.91 -5.47 4.16
C PHE A 14 12.12 -4.15 4.90
N VAL A 15 12.94 -4.20 5.93
CA VAL A 15 13.22 -3.05 6.77
C VAL A 15 14.71 -2.80 6.75
N GLU A 16 15.09 -1.53 6.56
CA GLU A 16 16.49 -1.14 6.59
C GLU A 16 16.58 0.20 7.30
N ASN A 17 17.38 0.30 8.35
CA ASN A 17 17.52 1.51 9.16
C ASN A 17 16.18 2.03 9.67
N GLY A 18 15.28 1.09 10.01
CA GLY A 18 13.99 1.45 10.57
C GLY A 18 12.93 1.86 9.55
N LEU A 19 13.27 1.83 8.26
CA LEU A 19 12.33 2.21 7.22
C LEU A 19 11.96 0.99 6.38
N TRP A 20 10.76 1.02 5.83
CA TRP A 20 10.18 -0.11 5.11
C TRP A 20 10.22 0.11 3.61
N GLY A 21 10.56 -0.96 2.89
CA GLY A 21 10.53 -0.98 1.43
C GLY A 21 10.10 -2.35 0.96
N TYR A 22 10.24 -2.61 -0.33
CA TYR A 22 9.82 -3.86 -0.94
C TYR A 22 10.91 -4.35 -1.87
N ARG A 23 11.15 -5.66 -1.86
CA ARG A 23 12.18 -6.24 -2.70
C ARG A 23 11.79 -7.66 -3.12
N THR A 24 12.40 -8.09 -4.23
CA THR A 24 12.43 -9.48 -4.62
C THR A 24 13.84 -10.00 -4.32
N PRO A 25 14.09 -11.30 -4.45
CA PRO A 25 15.46 -11.81 -4.26
C PRO A 25 16.47 -11.14 -5.18
N GLU A 26 16.04 -10.63 -6.34
CA GLU A 26 16.96 -10.07 -7.33
C GLU A 26 17.15 -8.57 -7.21
N GLN A 27 16.18 -7.84 -6.66
CA GLN A 27 16.30 -6.39 -6.68
C GLN A 27 15.37 -5.72 -5.67
N VAL A 28 15.72 -4.50 -5.30
CA VAL A 28 14.83 -3.64 -4.54
C VAL A 28 13.82 -3.05 -5.52
N VAL A 29 12.56 -3.24 -5.23
CA VAL A 29 11.46 -2.74 -6.07
C VAL A 29 11.03 -1.35 -5.60
N VAL A 30 10.91 -1.17 -4.30
CA VAL A 30 10.58 0.12 -3.69
C VAL A 30 11.59 0.36 -2.58
N PRO A 31 12.36 1.45 -2.63
CA PRO A 31 13.38 1.72 -1.62
C PRO A 31 12.78 1.84 -0.21
N PRO A 32 13.58 1.61 0.83
CA PRO A 32 13.08 1.68 2.20
C PRO A 32 12.89 3.13 2.64
N LEU A 33 11.70 3.65 2.41
CA LEU A 33 11.36 5.06 2.64
C LEU A 33 10.25 5.25 3.66
N TYR A 34 9.50 4.21 3.99
CA TYR A 34 8.24 4.35 4.70
C TYR A 34 8.37 3.95 6.16
N ASP A 35 7.58 4.59 7.02
CA ASP A 35 7.58 4.29 8.44
C ASP A 35 6.86 2.99 8.76
N CYS A 36 5.99 2.56 7.86
CA CYS A 36 5.25 1.31 8.03
C CYS A 36 4.74 0.87 6.67
N GLY A 37 4.53 -0.42 6.49
CA GLY A 37 3.98 -0.92 5.23
C GLY A 37 3.34 -2.28 5.39
N PHE A 38 2.43 -2.58 4.48
CA PHE A 38 1.79 -3.89 4.37
C PHE A 38 2.20 -4.52 3.05
N ASP A 39 1.99 -5.81 2.92
CA ASP A 39 2.25 -6.51 1.67
C ASP A 39 1.37 -5.96 0.55
N PHE A 40 1.85 -6.12 -0.68
CA PHE A 40 1.03 -5.78 -1.84
C PHE A 40 -0.15 -6.73 -1.92
N THR A 41 -1.33 -6.17 -2.16
CA THR A 41 -2.53 -6.94 -2.48
C THR A 41 -3.23 -6.22 -3.62
N GLU A 42 -3.66 -6.98 -4.61
CA GLU A 42 -4.37 -6.44 -5.77
C GLU A 42 -3.60 -5.29 -6.43
N GLY A 43 -2.27 -5.39 -6.42
CA GLY A 43 -1.40 -4.41 -7.06
C GLY A 43 -1.13 -3.14 -6.27
N LEU A 44 -1.65 -3.03 -5.06
CA LEU A 44 -1.46 -1.85 -4.21
C LEU A 44 -0.99 -2.27 -2.83
N ALA A 45 -0.15 -1.44 -2.24
CA ALA A 45 0.34 -1.66 -0.88
C ALA A 45 0.10 -0.42 -0.05
N ALA A 46 -0.43 -0.61 1.15
CA ALA A 46 -0.61 0.48 2.08
C ALA A 46 0.71 0.77 2.77
N VAL A 47 1.11 2.03 2.79
CA VAL A 47 2.33 2.48 3.43
C VAL A 47 2.06 3.76 4.20
N ARG A 48 2.82 3.98 5.26
CA ARG A 48 2.70 5.22 6.03
C ARG A 48 3.97 6.03 5.88
N LEU A 49 3.81 7.30 5.61
CA LEU A 49 4.92 8.24 5.54
C LEU A 49 4.57 9.41 6.44
N GLY A 50 5.30 9.55 7.54
CA GLY A 50 4.93 10.50 8.58
C GLY A 50 3.59 10.11 9.20
N ALA A 51 2.65 11.02 9.19
CA ALA A 51 1.33 10.77 9.76
C ALA A 51 0.29 10.36 8.72
N THR A 52 0.69 10.18 7.46
CA THR A 52 -0.25 9.96 6.37
C THR A 52 -0.09 8.58 5.77
N TRP A 53 -1.22 7.90 5.59
CA TRP A 53 -1.25 6.63 4.89
C TRP A 53 -1.47 6.86 3.40
N HIS A 54 -0.81 6.03 2.61
CA HIS A 54 -0.91 6.07 1.14
C HIS A 54 -1.02 4.64 0.63
N TYR A 55 -1.51 4.49 -0.59
CA TYR A 55 -1.42 3.22 -1.30
C TYR A 55 -0.53 3.45 -2.51
N ILE A 56 0.49 2.61 -2.64
CA ILE A 56 1.46 2.72 -3.74
C ILE A 56 1.32 1.52 -4.66
N ASP A 57 1.73 1.70 -5.92
CA ASP A 57 1.74 0.61 -6.88
C ASP A 57 3.12 -0.06 -6.91
N GLY A 58 3.27 -1.07 -7.76
CA GLY A 58 4.50 -1.83 -7.84
C GLY A 58 5.70 -1.05 -8.37
N ALA A 59 5.47 0.14 -8.90
CA ALA A 59 6.56 1.03 -9.32
C ALA A 59 6.91 2.04 -8.22
N GLY A 60 6.24 1.95 -7.06
CA GLY A 60 6.49 2.86 -5.96
C GLY A 60 5.76 4.18 -6.06
N ARG A 61 4.85 4.32 -7.02
CA ARG A 61 4.12 5.56 -7.19
C ARG A 61 2.90 5.59 -6.28
N THR A 62 2.67 6.71 -5.63
CA THR A 62 1.48 6.89 -4.81
C THR A 62 0.26 7.01 -5.70
N ARG A 63 -0.69 6.11 -5.49
CA ARG A 63 -1.92 6.09 -6.27
C ARG A 63 -3.08 6.66 -5.49
N ILE A 64 -3.09 6.49 -4.18
CA ILE A 64 -4.15 6.98 -3.32
C ILE A 64 -3.50 7.53 -2.06
N SER A 65 -3.94 8.69 -1.60
CA SER A 65 -3.53 9.24 -0.32
C SER A 65 -4.75 9.34 0.59
N CYS A 66 -4.55 9.02 1.87
CA CYS A 66 -5.61 9.00 2.85
C CYS A 66 -5.29 9.96 3.98
N PRO A 67 -5.34 11.26 3.74
CA PRO A 67 -5.05 12.22 4.82
C PRO A 67 -6.07 12.09 5.94
N GLY A 68 -5.58 12.10 7.18
CA GLY A 68 -6.45 11.97 8.33
C GLY A 68 -6.89 10.55 8.65
N CYS A 69 -6.48 9.58 7.85
CA CYS A 69 -6.80 8.19 8.15
C CYS A 69 -5.94 7.71 9.30
N GLU A 70 -6.59 7.20 10.32
CA GLU A 70 -5.90 6.70 11.52
C GLU A 70 -5.43 5.29 11.33
N ALA A 71 -6.14 4.53 10.49
CA ALA A 71 -5.80 3.14 10.20
C ALA A 71 -6.30 2.80 8.80
N VAL A 72 -5.57 1.92 8.15
CA VAL A 72 -5.97 1.43 6.82
C VAL A 72 -5.71 -0.07 6.78
N LYS A 73 -6.35 -0.75 5.83
CA LYS A 73 -6.14 -2.16 5.60
C LYS A 73 -5.88 -2.41 4.12
N PRO A 74 -5.30 -3.58 3.79
CA PRO A 74 -5.04 -3.92 2.39
C PRO A 74 -6.32 -4.02 1.58
N PHE A 75 -6.18 -3.87 0.27
CA PHE A 75 -7.29 -4.04 -0.65
C PHE A 75 -7.70 -5.50 -0.74
N ARG A 76 -9.01 -5.71 -0.78
CA ARG A 76 -9.58 -7.02 -0.97
C ARG A 76 -10.86 -6.85 -1.77
N ASN A 77 -10.98 -7.57 -2.90
CA ASN A 77 -12.14 -7.47 -3.78
C ASN A 77 -12.44 -6.03 -4.20
N GLY A 78 -11.38 -5.27 -4.49
CA GLY A 78 -11.51 -3.92 -5.00
C GLY A 78 -11.80 -2.85 -3.96
N ARG A 79 -11.85 -3.20 -2.69
CA ARG A 79 -12.14 -2.26 -1.60
C ARG A 79 -11.14 -2.40 -0.48
N ALA A 80 -10.87 -1.32 0.22
CA ALA A 80 -10.00 -1.33 1.40
C ALA A 80 -10.69 -0.59 2.54
N PRO A 81 -10.81 -1.23 3.72
CA PRO A 81 -11.35 -0.54 4.88
C PRO A 81 -10.36 0.47 5.43
N VAL A 82 -10.85 1.62 5.82
CA VAL A 82 -10.03 2.66 6.46
C VAL A 82 -10.82 3.28 7.60
N VAL A 83 -10.10 3.91 8.54
CA VAL A 83 -10.72 4.62 9.65
C VAL A 83 -10.24 6.06 9.60
N ARG A 84 -11.18 7.00 9.57
CA ARG A 84 -10.85 8.42 9.57
C ARG A 84 -11.80 9.16 10.51
N GLY A 85 -11.22 9.85 11.49
CA GLY A 85 -12.02 10.58 12.45
C GLY A 85 -12.92 9.68 13.27
N GLY A 86 -12.47 8.47 13.58
CA GLY A 86 -13.24 7.50 14.32
C GLY A 86 -14.32 6.80 13.51
N ARG A 87 -14.43 7.10 12.22
CA ARG A 87 -15.46 6.50 11.35
C ARG A 87 -14.84 5.47 10.43
N ARG A 88 -15.55 4.37 10.23
CA ARG A 88 -15.13 3.30 9.34
C ARG A 88 -15.71 3.54 7.97
N LEU A 89 -14.84 3.51 6.98
CA LEU A 89 -15.20 3.72 5.58
C LEU A 89 -14.54 2.64 4.75
N GLU A 90 -14.94 2.55 3.50
CA GLU A 90 -14.18 1.79 2.50
C GLU A 90 -13.80 2.71 1.38
N ILE A 91 -12.67 2.44 0.76
CA ILE A 91 -12.26 3.15 -0.45
C ILE A 91 -12.10 2.14 -1.57
N ASP A 92 -12.31 2.57 -2.81
CA ASP A 92 -12.06 1.72 -3.96
C ASP A 92 -10.68 2.05 -4.54
N ARG A 93 -10.33 1.39 -5.63
CA ARG A 93 -9.00 1.52 -6.21
C ARG A 93 -8.74 2.90 -6.81
N GLU A 94 -9.77 3.69 -7.02
CA GLU A 94 -9.65 5.08 -7.47
C GLU A 94 -9.69 6.07 -6.31
N GLY A 95 -9.79 5.57 -5.08
CA GLY A 95 -9.83 6.44 -3.91
C GLY A 95 -11.20 6.99 -3.57
N ARG A 96 -12.24 6.49 -4.23
CA ARG A 96 -13.61 6.93 -3.91
C ARG A 96 -14.03 6.31 -2.58
N GLU A 97 -14.76 7.07 -1.81
CA GLU A 97 -15.14 6.68 -0.44
C GLU A 97 -16.57 6.20 -0.37
N PHE A 98 -16.77 5.17 0.45
CA PHE A 98 -18.09 4.59 0.66
C PHE A 98 -18.29 4.40 2.15
N ASP A 99 -19.44 4.84 2.65
CA ASP A 99 -19.82 4.58 4.04
C ASP A 99 -20.20 3.12 4.17
N ILE A 100 -19.90 2.53 5.32
CA ILE A 100 -20.28 1.15 5.61
C ILE A 100 -21.06 1.06 6.92
#